data_093f826c59ad75093bf40925769996db
#
_entry.id   093f826c59ad75093bf40925769996db
#
_cell.length_a   1.000
_cell.length_b   1.000
_cell.length_c   1.000
_cell.angle_alpha   90.00
_cell.angle_beta   90.00
_cell.angle_gamma   90.00
#
_symmetry.space_group_name_H-M   'P 1'
#
loop_
_entity.id
_entity.type
_entity.pdbx_description
1 polymer ?
#
loop_
_entity_poly.entity_id
_entity_poly.type
_entity_poly.pdbx_seq_one_letter_code
_entity_poly.pdbx_strand_id
1 'polypeptide(L)'
;MSFNVLIVDDSATTRGIVRKVLQLSELPLGAVLEAANGLEALELMRKDWIDLVLADLNMPQMGGAELIEAMAQDPLLAAVPVVVVSSEGNQTVIDSLASKGTRGFIRKPCEPAMLRRVIEGALNARV
;
A
#
# COMPACT_ATOMS: atom_id res chain seq x y z
N MET A 1 -17.72 -6.40 7.48
CA MET A 1 -16.89 -5.26 7.91
C MET A 1 -16.13 -4.70 6.73
N SER A 2 -16.03 -3.38 6.67
CA SER A 2 -15.28 -2.71 5.61
C SER A 2 -13.92 -2.25 6.13
N PHE A 3 -12.97 -2.05 5.22
CA PHE A 3 -11.67 -1.52 5.59
C PHE A 3 -11.28 -0.37 4.66
N ASN A 4 -10.48 0.54 5.20
CA ASN A 4 -10.05 1.76 4.50
C ASN A 4 -8.66 1.54 3.90
N VAL A 5 -8.52 1.93 2.64
CA VAL A 5 -7.28 1.74 1.88
C VAL A 5 -6.70 3.10 1.50
N LEU A 6 -5.41 3.24 1.65
CA LEU A 6 -4.66 4.41 1.17
C LEU A 6 -3.78 3.98 -0.01
N ILE A 7 -3.99 4.63 -1.15
CA ILE A 7 -3.18 4.40 -2.36
C ILE A 7 -2.14 5.50 -2.44
N VAL A 8 -0.86 5.13 -2.47
CA VAL A 8 0.26 6.06 -2.51
C VAL A 8 1.05 5.87 -3.80
N ASP A 9 1.00 6.86 -4.69
CA ASP A 9 1.67 6.84 -5.99
C ASP A 9 1.74 8.27 -6.49
N ASP A 10 2.84 8.67 -7.10
CA ASP A 10 3.00 10.03 -7.59
C ASP A 10 2.20 10.30 -8.86
N SER A 11 1.73 9.28 -9.54
CA SER A 11 0.91 9.40 -10.74
C SER A 11 -0.58 9.34 -10.42
N ALA A 12 -1.29 10.42 -10.65
CA ALA A 12 -2.74 10.45 -10.46
C ALA A 12 -3.45 9.44 -11.36
N THR A 13 -2.94 9.24 -12.58
CA THR A 13 -3.48 8.25 -13.51
C THR A 13 -3.33 6.84 -12.93
N THR A 14 -2.15 6.51 -12.41
CA THR A 14 -1.92 5.21 -11.79
C THR A 14 -2.80 5.00 -10.57
N ARG A 15 -2.93 6.03 -9.71
CA ARG A 15 -3.84 5.93 -8.55
C ARG A 15 -5.27 5.62 -8.97
N GLY A 16 -5.73 6.26 -10.05
CA GLY A 16 -7.07 5.99 -10.57
C GLY A 16 -7.24 4.56 -11.06
N ILE A 17 -6.22 4.02 -11.72
CA ILE A 17 -6.22 2.64 -12.19
C ILE A 17 -6.28 1.67 -10.99
N VAL A 18 -5.45 1.89 -10.00
CA VAL A 18 -5.41 1.03 -8.80
C VAL A 18 -6.75 1.10 -8.06
N ARG A 19 -7.34 2.28 -7.92
CA ARG A 19 -8.65 2.45 -7.32
C ARG A 19 -9.70 1.62 -8.05
N LYS A 20 -9.70 1.66 -9.37
CA LYS A 20 -10.66 0.90 -10.16
C LYS A 20 -10.47 -0.60 -10.00
N VAL A 21 -9.22 -1.06 -10.01
CA VAL A 21 -8.91 -2.47 -9.79
C VAL A 21 -9.37 -2.92 -8.40
N LEU A 22 -9.18 -2.09 -7.37
CA LEU A 22 -9.70 -2.36 -6.04
C LEU A 22 -11.21 -2.54 -6.04
N GLN A 23 -11.93 -1.65 -6.71
CA GLN A 23 -13.39 -1.70 -6.78
C GLN A 23 -13.86 -2.98 -7.47
N LEU A 24 -13.09 -3.47 -8.44
CA LEU A 24 -13.42 -4.70 -9.17
C LEU A 24 -13.00 -5.96 -8.41
N SER A 25 -12.23 -5.85 -7.34
CA SER A 25 -11.69 -6.99 -6.59
C SER A 25 -12.71 -7.64 -5.65
N GLU A 26 -13.88 -7.04 -5.51
CA GLU A 26 -14.96 -7.54 -4.64
C GLU A 26 -14.60 -7.57 -3.15
N LEU A 27 -13.64 -6.74 -2.74
CA LEU A 27 -13.28 -6.59 -1.33
C LEU A 27 -14.25 -5.67 -0.60
N PRO A 28 -14.48 -5.87 0.69
CA PRO A 28 -15.38 -4.99 1.46
C PRO A 28 -14.71 -3.67 1.81
N LEU A 29 -14.66 -2.76 0.84
CA LEU A 29 -13.99 -1.48 0.98
C LEU A 29 -14.84 -0.45 1.73
N GLY A 30 -14.20 0.27 2.65
CA GLY A 30 -14.71 1.50 3.22
C GLY A 30 -14.24 2.68 2.39
N ALA A 31 -13.54 3.63 3.01
CA ALA A 31 -12.96 4.77 2.28
C ALA A 31 -11.72 4.34 1.52
N VAL A 32 -11.54 4.90 0.32
CA VAL A 32 -10.31 4.75 -0.46
C VAL A 32 -9.73 6.14 -0.63
N LEU A 33 -8.57 6.36 -0.02
CA LEU A 33 -7.88 7.65 -0.03
C LEU A 33 -6.64 7.57 -0.92
N GLU A 34 -6.13 8.72 -1.33
CA GLU A 34 -4.96 8.79 -2.21
C GLU A 34 -3.94 9.79 -1.69
N ALA A 35 -2.67 9.47 -1.87
CA ALA A 35 -1.55 10.34 -1.56
C ALA A 35 -0.54 10.28 -2.71
N ALA A 36 0.15 11.39 -2.96
CA ALA A 36 1.09 11.50 -4.07
C ALA A 36 2.52 11.10 -3.68
N ASN A 37 2.80 10.97 -2.41
CA ASN A 37 4.11 10.55 -1.90
C ASN A 37 3.99 10.10 -0.45
N GLY A 38 5.10 9.62 0.11
CA GLY A 38 5.12 9.10 1.47
C GLY A 38 4.82 10.13 2.55
N LEU A 39 5.21 11.39 2.34
CA LEU A 39 4.93 12.44 3.32
C LEU A 39 3.44 12.72 3.44
N GLU A 40 2.76 12.83 2.30
CA GLU A 40 1.29 12.98 2.29
C GLU A 40 0.60 11.78 2.91
N ALA A 41 1.13 10.58 2.64
CA ALA A 41 0.58 9.36 3.20
C ALA A 41 0.64 9.37 4.73
N LEU A 42 1.77 9.79 5.30
CA LEU A 42 1.92 9.88 6.75
C LEU A 42 0.94 10.89 7.36
N GLU A 43 0.74 12.02 6.69
CA GLU A 43 -0.22 13.02 7.17
C GLU A 43 -1.64 12.46 7.17
N LEU A 44 -2.03 11.78 6.10
CA LEU A 44 -3.37 11.20 6.00
C LEU A 44 -3.59 10.11 7.07
N MET A 45 -2.58 9.28 7.31
CA MET A 45 -2.68 8.22 8.32
C MET A 45 -2.82 8.76 9.75
N ARG A 46 -2.36 9.99 10.00
CA ARG A 46 -2.54 10.63 11.30
C ARG A 46 -3.92 11.23 11.50
N LYS A 47 -4.63 11.51 10.41
CA LYS A 47 -5.95 12.13 10.44
C LYS A 47 -7.08 11.13 10.27
N ASP A 48 -6.85 10.10 9.47
CA ASP A 48 -7.87 9.13 9.10
C ASP A 48 -7.43 7.72 9.47
N TRP A 49 -8.40 6.88 9.82
CA TRP A 49 -8.10 5.47 10.10
C TRP A 49 -7.85 4.74 8.78
N ILE A 50 -6.64 4.19 8.62
CA ILE A 50 -6.25 3.41 7.44
C ILE A 50 -5.93 1.99 7.87
N ASP A 51 -6.54 1.02 7.20
CA ASP A 51 -6.34 -0.40 7.48
C ASP A 51 -5.27 -1.03 6.60
N LEU A 52 -5.00 -0.47 5.42
CA LEU A 52 -4.07 -1.01 4.46
C LEU A 52 -3.50 0.10 3.59
N VAL A 53 -2.20 0.02 3.31
CA VAL A 53 -1.52 0.95 2.39
C VAL A 53 -1.07 0.18 1.15
N LEU A 54 -1.41 0.71 -0.03
CA LEU A 54 -0.87 0.25 -1.31
C LEU A 54 0.08 1.33 -1.80
N ALA A 55 1.37 1.03 -1.84
CA ALA A 55 2.38 2.06 -2.13
C ALA A 55 3.31 1.66 -3.27
N ASP A 56 3.60 2.63 -4.16
CA ASP A 56 4.65 2.49 -5.15
C ASP A 56 6.02 2.68 -4.48
N LEU A 57 7.05 2.15 -5.10
CA LEU A 57 8.43 2.29 -4.61
C LEU A 57 9.02 3.65 -4.95
N ASN A 58 8.83 4.11 -6.17
CA ASN A 58 9.50 5.29 -6.69
C ASN A 58 8.57 6.49 -6.68
N MET A 59 8.79 7.38 -5.73
CA MET A 59 8.01 8.60 -5.58
C MET A 59 8.95 9.74 -5.16
N PRO A 60 8.64 10.99 -5.55
CA PRO A 60 9.45 12.13 -5.10
C PRO A 60 9.30 12.35 -3.60
N GLN A 61 10.28 12.98 -2.99
CA GLN A 61 10.35 13.34 -1.58
C GLN A 61 10.45 12.15 -0.64
N MET A 62 9.49 11.23 -0.63
CA MET A 62 9.55 10.01 0.17
C MET A 62 8.96 8.85 -0.63
N GLY A 63 9.79 7.89 -0.98
CA GLY A 63 9.39 6.69 -1.69
C GLY A 63 8.81 5.62 -0.78
N GLY A 64 8.41 4.49 -1.38
CA GLY A 64 7.77 3.41 -0.65
C GLY A 64 8.63 2.79 0.44
N ALA A 65 9.92 2.57 0.17
CA ALA A 65 10.82 2.00 1.16
C ALA A 65 10.99 2.91 2.38
N GLU A 66 11.13 4.21 2.13
CA GLU A 66 11.26 5.20 3.20
C GLU A 66 9.96 5.33 4.00
N LEU A 67 8.82 5.25 3.33
CA LEU A 67 7.51 5.25 3.98
C LEU A 67 7.37 4.05 4.92
N ILE A 68 7.75 2.86 4.45
CA ILE A 68 7.69 1.65 5.26
C ILE A 68 8.54 1.78 6.51
N GLU A 69 9.76 2.33 6.38
CA GLU A 69 10.64 2.57 7.52
C GLU A 69 10.05 3.58 8.50
N ALA A 70 9.49 4.67 8.00
CA ALA A 70 8.87 5.68 8.85
C ALA A 70 7.67 5.12 9.61
N MET A 71 6.85 4.30 8.97
CA MET A 71 5.71 3.65 9.61
C MET A 71 6.16 2.66 10.69
N ALA A 72 7.23 1.91 10.43
CA ALA A 72 7.73 0.92 11.39
C ALA A 72 8.22 1.58 12.68
N GLN A 73 8.66 2.82 12.61
CA GLN A 73 9.15 3.56 13.78
C GLN A 73 8.06 4.30 14.53
N ASP A 74 6.87 4.37 13.98
CA ASP A 74 5.73 5.06 14.62
C ASP A 74 4.82 4.01 15.27
N PRO A 75 4.68 3.99 16.60
CA PRO A 75 3.85 2.98 17.27
C PRO A 75 2.40 2.95 16.80
N LEU A 76 1.87 4.07 16.32
CA LEU A 76 0.50 4.14 15.83
C LEU A 76 0.35 3.53 14.43
N LEU A 77 1.43 3.50 13.66
CA LEU A 77 1.40 3.07 12.26
C LEU A 77 2.08 1.73 12.01
N ALA A 78 2.88 1.26 12.95
CA ALA A 78 3.70 0.05 12.77
C ALA A 78 2.88 -1.21 12.46
N ALA A 79 1.63 -1.25 12.91
CA ALA A 79 0.76 -2.40 12.68
C ALA A 79 -0.02 -2.32 11.36
N VAL A 80 0.00 -1.17 10.67
CA VAL A 80 -0.71 -1.03 9.40
C VAL A 80 0.03 -1.77 8.30
N PRO A 81 -0.58 -2.77 7.65
CA PRO A 81 0.09 -3.51 6.59
C PRO A 81 0.30 -2.66 5.34
N VAL A 82 1.47 -2.83 4.72
CA VAL A 82 1.82 -2.17 3.46
C VAL A 82 2.02 -3.23 2.40
N VAL A 83 1.35 -3.06 1.27
CA VAL A 83 1.55 -3.87 0.07
C VAL A 83 2.16 -2.96 -0.98
N VAL A 84 3.30 -3.36 -1.52
CA VAL A 84 3.98 -2.59 -2.57
C VAL A 84 3.40 -2.96 -3.93
N VAL A 85 3.03 -1.93 -4.72
CA VAL A 85 2.53 -2.10 -6.09
C VAL A 85 3.48 -1.33 -7.01
N SER A 86 4.30 -2.04 -7.78
CA SER A 86 5.35 -1.39 -8.56
C SER A 86 5.64 -2.12 -9.86
N SER A 87 6.08 -1.38 -10.87
CA SER A 87 6.59 -1.96 -12.11
C SER A 87 8.01 -2.49 -11.96
N GLU A 88 8.71 -2.05 -10.93
CA GLU A 88 10.03 -2.55 -10.60
C GLU A 88 9.92 -3.68 -9.57
N GLY A 89 10.94 -4.53 -9.52
CA GLY A 89 10.94 -5.56 -8.49
C GLY A 89 11.73 -6.78 -8.90
N ASN A 90 13.06 -6.67 -8.81
CA ASN A 90 13.85 -7.88 -8.83
C ASN A 90 13.77 -8.54 -7.45
N GLN A 91 14.22 -9.77 -7.33
CA GLN A 91 14.08 -10.54 -6.10
C GLN A 91 14.83 -9.88 -4.93
N THR A 92 15.95 -9.23 -5.18
CA THR A 92 16.72 -8.54 -4.14
C THR A 92 15.91 -7.43 -3.50
N VAL A 93 15.22 -6.63 -4.33
CA VAL A 93 14.35 -5.54 -3.85
C VAL A 93 13.19 -6.09 -3.04
N ILE A 94 12.53 -7.14 -3.56
CA ILE A 94 11.39 -7.77 -2.88
C ILE A 94 11.81 -8.31 -1.51
N ASP A 95 12.96 -8.98 -1.43
CA ASP A 95 13.47 -9.54 -0.17
C ASP A 95 13.81 -8.42 0.83
N SER A 96 14.42 -7.34 0.35
CA SER A 96 14.74 -6.18 1.19
C SER A 96 13.48 -5.56 1.79
N LEU A 97 12.43 -5.40 0.99
CA LEU A 97 11.17 -4.84 1.47
C LEU A 97 10.48 -5.76 2.47
N ALA A 98 10.50 -7.06 2.22
CA ALA A 98 9.93 -8.04 3.13
C ALA A 98 10.60 -7.96 4.51
N SER A 99 11.93 -7.79 4.54
CA SER A 99 12.67 -7.65 5.80
C SER A 99 12.33 -6.36 6.54
N LYS A 100 11.80 -5.35 5.84
CA LYS A 100 11.36 -4.08 6.44
C LYS A 100 9.90 -4.09 6.89
N GLY A 101 9.20 -5.19 6.67
CA GLY A 101 7.83 -5.36 7.14
C GLY A 101 6.74 -5.26 6.09
N THR A 102 7.10 -5.25 4.81
CA THR A 102 6.11 -5.29 3.72
C THR A 102 5.35 -6.60 3.77
N ARG A 103 4.04 -6.53 3.66
CA ARG A 103 3.15 -7.70 3.75
C ARG A 103 2.83 -8.31 2.40
N GLY A 104 3.23 -7.69 1.30
CA GLY A 104 3.03 -8.23 -0.02
C GLY A 104 3.62 -7.35 -1.09
N PHE A 105 3.75 -7.92 -2.28
CA PHE A 105 4.28 -7.22 -3.43
C PHE A 105 3.47 -7.60 -4.67
N ILE A 106 3.02 -6.59 -5.40
CA ILE A 106 2.27 -6.78 -6.65
C ILE A 106 3.02 -6.06 -7.76
N ARG A 107 3.33 -6.79 -8.84
CA ARG A 107 3.93 -6.19 -10.02
C ARG A 107 2.83 -5.58 -10.90
N LYS A 108 3.06 -4.36 -11.37
CA LYS A 108 2.16 -3.73 -12.33
C LYS A 108 2.28 -4.40 -13.69
N PRO A 109 1.19 -4.51 -14.46
CA PRO A 109 -0.16 -4.07 -14.13
C PRO A 109 -0.82 -5.01 -13.13
N CYS A 110 -1.54 -4.44 -12.16
CA CYS A 110 -2.24 -5.24 -11.16
C CYS A 110 -3.62 -5.68 -11.69
N GLU A 111 -3.97 -6.92 -11.39
CA GLU A 111 -5.26 -7.50 -11.77
C GLU A 111 -6.13 -7.67 -10.53
N PRO A 112 -7.47 -7.59 -10.67
CA PRO A 112 -8.38 -7.66 -9.51
C PRO A 112 -8.20 -8.92 -8.66
N ALA A 113 -8.07 -10.08 -9.28
CA ALA A 113 -7.93 -11.34 -8.54
C ALA A 113 -6.61 -11.41 -7.76
N MET A 114 -5.51 -10.94 -8.35
CA MET A 114 -4.21 -10.90 -7.69
C MET A 114 -4.23 -9.90 -6.54
N LEU A 115 -4.76 -8.71 -6.78
CA LEU A 115 -4.85 -7.67 -5.76
C LEU A 115 -5.67 -8.18 -4.57
N ARG A 116 -6.81 -8.79 -4.82
CA ARG A 116 -7.65 -9.37 -3.77
C ARG A 116 -6.88 -10.40 -2.95
N ARG A 117 -6.18 -11.32 -3.58
CA ARG A 117 -5.44 -12.39 -2.89
C ARG A 117 -4.36 -11.82 -1.99
N VAL A 118 -3.57 -10.87 -2.52
CA VAL A 118 -2.46 -10.30 -1.76
C VAL A 118 -2.99 -9.47 -0.59
N ILE A 119 -4.05 -8.70 -0.79
CA ILE A 119 -4.66 -7.89 0.27
C ILE A 119 -5.23 -8.78 1.37
N GLU A 120 -5.95 -9.82 1.01
CA GLU A 120 -6.51 -10.76 2.00
C GLU A 120 -5.39 -11.39 2.84
N GLY A 121 -4.29 -11.78 2.19
CA GLY A 121 -3.14 -12.30 2.91
C GLY A 121 -2.52 -11.28 3.86
N ALA A 122 -2.38 -10.03 3.42
CA ALA A 122 -1.81 -8.96 4.23
C ALA A 122 -2.68 -8.64 5.44
N LEU A 123 -4.00 -8.59 5.26
CA LEU A 123 -4.94 -8.31 6.36
C LEU A 123 -5.00 -9.46 7.36
N ASN A 124 -4.96 -10.69 6.89
CA ASN A 124 -4.97 -11.86 7.77
C ASN A 124 -3.70 -11.93 8.62
N ALA A 125 -2.57 -11.50 8.09
CA ALA A 125 -1.30 -11.48 8.83
C ALA A 125 -1.28 -10.47 9.99
N ARG A 126 -2.26 -9.56 10.06
CA ARG A 126 -2.41 -8.61 11.18
C ARG A 126 -2.85 -9.29 12.48
N VAL A 127 -3.53 -10.36 12.36
CA VAL A 127 -4.22 -11.01 13.50
C VAL A 127 -3.25 -11.73 14.41
#